data_379484188b7a28a217f32038caa1ee26
#
_entry.id   379484188b7a28a217f32038caa1ee26
#
_cell.length_a   1.000
_cell.length_b   1.000
_cell.length_c   1.000
_cell.angle_alpha   90.00
_cell.angle_beta   90.00
_cell.angle_gamma   90.00
#
_symmetry.space_group_name_H-M   'P 1'
#
loop_
_entity.id
_entity.type
_entity.pdbx_description
1 polymer ?
#
loop_
_entity_poly.entity_id
_entity_poly.type
_entity_poly.pdbx_seq_one_letter_code
_entity_poly.pdbx_strand_id
1 'polypeptide(L)'
;MIKLLQIVFLCFVCVFLSSCALKSKTQSQSAYIVLKTPQFRFADYGFLYEGKNFTSLELYSASKALLELKIMDKICINGVCYAKTFFNKRFFNNEYYDDFLQDLIYKKPIFYGKNKQITSCGFTQNIISKNYDIFYEVCDKNMSFSDK
;
A
#
# COMPACT_ATOMS: atom_id res chain seq x y z
N MET A 1 -37.89 28.73 35.63
CA MET A 1 -36.54 28.19 35.79
C MET A 1 -36.37 26.79 35.18
N ILE A 2 -37.24 25.83 35.44
CA ILE A 2 -37.12 24.44 34.93
C ILE A 2 -37.07 24.36 33.40
N LYS A 3 -37.93 25.12 32.68
CA LYS A 3 -37.94 25.14 31.19
C LYS A 3 -36.64 25.68 30.60
N LEU A 4 -36.04 26.68 31.19
CA LEU A 4 -34.77 27.26 30.76
C LEU A 4 -33.61 26.23 30.92
N LEU A 5 -33.61 25.52 32.02
CA LEU A 5 -32.63 24.46 32.31
C LEU A 5 -32.72 23.28 31.32
N GLN A 6 -33.95 22.90 30.93
CA GLN A 6 -34.20 21.88 29.91
C GLN A 6 -33.69 22.28 28.53
N ILE A 7 -33.89 23.53 28.13
CA ILE A 7 -33.43 24.05 26.83
C ILE A 7 -31.90 24.09 26.80
N VAL A 8 -31.23 24.53 27.86
CA VAL A 8 -29.77 24.56 27.96
C VAL A 8 -29.19 23.13 27.88
N PHE A 9 -29.81 22.18 28.59
CA PHE A 9 -29.40 20.77 28.57
C PHE A 9 -29.58 20.17 27.16
N LEU A 10 -30.68 20.46 26.47
CA LEU A 10 -30.91 19.95 25.11
C LEU A 10 -29.90 20.52 24.11
N CYS A 11 -29.57 21.81 24.19
CA CYS A 11 -28.54 22.43 23.36
C CYS A 11 -27.16 21.83 23.63
N PHE A 12 -26.84 21.52 24.88
CA PHE A 12 -25.55 20.90 25.25
C PHE A 12 -25.42 19.51 24.67
N VAL A 13 -26.48 18.69 24.68
CA VAL A 13 -26.49 17.35 24.08
C VAL A 13 -26.33 17.43 22.55
N CYS A 14 -26.94 18.39 21.88
CA CYS A 14 -26.80 18.59 20.42
C CYS A 14 -25.37 18.96 20.00
N VAL A 15 -24.61 19.67 20.81
CA VAL A 15 -23.21 20.02 20.50
C VAL A 15 -22.30 18.80 20.56
N PHE A 16 -22.57 17.84 21.45
CA PHE A 16 -21.78 16.60 21.52
C PHE A 16 -22.06 15.61 20.39
N LEU A 17 -23.23 15.69 19.73
CA LEU A 17 -23.57 14.80 18.62
C LEU A 17 -22.99 15.27 17.27
N SER A 18 -22.47 16.48 17.18
CA SER A 18 -21.93 17.04 15.93
C SER A 18 -20.47 16.65 15.65
N SER A 19 -19.81 15.81 16.44
CA SER A 19 -18.47 15.33 16.14
C SER A 19 -18.50 14.17 15.12
N CYS A 20 -19.11 14.39 13.94
CA CYS A 20 -18.84 13.58 12.78
C CYS A 20 -17.40 13.85 12.34
N ALA A 21 -16.46 13.00 12.74
CA ALA A 21 -15.12 13.00 12.19
C ALA A 21 -15.23 12.90 10.66
N LEU A 22 -14.77 13.92 9.95
CA LEU A 22 -14.56 13.89 8.50
C LEU A 22 -13.54 12.78 8.21
N LYS A 23 -14.05 11.56 7.99
CA LYS A 23 -13.25 10.46 7.50
C LYS A 23 -12.80 10.85 6.10
N SER A 24 -11.51 11.13 5.92
CA SER A 24 -10.95 11.36 4.59
C SER A 24 -11.38 10.19 3.70
N LYS A 25 -11.96 10.48 2.53
CA LYS A 25 -12.39 9.46 1.58
C LYS A 25 -11.15 8.65 1.17
N THR A 26 -11.00 7.47 1.76
CA THR A 26 -9.95 6.52 1.42
C THR A 26 -10.60 5.45 0.55
N GLN A 27 -10.15 5.32 -0.68
CA GLN A 27 -10.56 4.21 -1.54
C GLN A 27 -9.80 2.96 -1.08
N SER A 28 -10.51 1.85 -0.85
CA SER A 28 -9.90 0.58 -0.49
C SER A 28 -10.14 -0.47 -1.55
N GLN A 29 -9.13 -1.26 -1.85
CA GLN A 29 -9.19 -2.37 -2.80
C GLN A 29 -8.47 -3.58 -2.21
N SER A 30 -9.11 -4.75 -2.22
CA SER A 30 -8.43 -6.01 -1.91
C SER A 30 -7.78 -6.59 -3.17
N ALA A 31 -6.61 -7.20 -2.99
CA ALA A 31 -5.88 -7.89 -4.06
C ALA A 31 -5.11 -9.07 -3.48
N TYR A 32 -4.95 -10.13 -4.25
CA TYR A 32 -4.02 -11.21 -3.92
C TYR A 32 -2.61 -10.76 -4.31
N ILE A 33 -1.71 -10.76 -3.34
CA ILE A 33 -0.38 -10.19 -3.46
C ILE A 33 0.64 -11.28 -3.17
N VAL A 34 1.55 -11.47 -4.09
CA VAL A 34 2.72 -12.34 -3.92
C VAL A 34 3.97 -11.46 -3.95
N LEU A 35 4.68 -11.41 -2.85
CA LEU A 35 5.96 -10.73 -2.73
C LEU A 35 7.03 -11.73 -2.30
N LYS A 36 8.05 -11.92 -3.13
CA LYS A 36 9.20 -12.78 -2.84
C LYS A 36 10.47 -11.97 -3.05
N THR A 37 11.08 -11.56 -1.96
CA THR A 37 12.36 -10.87 -1.95
C THR A 37 13.34 -11.64 -1.08
N PRO A 38 14.65 -11.36 -1.12
CA PRO A 38 15.61 -11.98 -0.20
C PRO A 38 15.26 -11.80 1.27
N GLN A 39 14.57 -10.70 1.63
CA GLN A 39 14.25 -10.32 3.01
C GLN A 39 12.83 -10.67 3.44
N PHE A 40 11.91 -10.87 2.48
CA PHE A 40 10.50 -11.00 2.79
C PHE A 40 9.77 -11.92 1.80
N ARG A 41 8.92 -12.80 2.34
CA ARG A 41 8.06 -13.68 1.54
C ARG A 41 6.63 -13.58 2.03
N PHE A 42 5.72 -13.27 1.12
CA PHE A 42 4.30 -13.15 1.38
C PHE A 42 3.50 -13.66 0.19
N ALA A 43 2.41 -14.37 0.44
CA ALA A 43 1.46 -14.79 -0.58
C ALA A 43 0.08 -14.93 0.08
N ASP A 44 -0.70 -13.85 0.06
CA ASP A 44 -2.07 -13.82 0.62
C ASP A 44 -2.81 -12.55 0.13
N TYR A 45 -4.02 -12.34 0.61
CA TYR A 45 -4.77 -11.11 0.34
C TYR A 45 -4.23 -9.93 1.15
N GLY A 46 -4.09 -8.79 0.49
CA GLY A 46 -3.79 -7.50 1.08
C GLY A 46 -4.85 -6.47 0.77
N PHE A 47 -4.84 -5.37 1.51
CA PHE A 47 -5.73 -4.24 1.31
C PHE A 47 -4.91 -3.03 0.91
N LEU A 48 -5.25 -2.47 -0.23
CA LEU A 48 -4.68 -1.22 -0.73
C LEU A 48 -5.62 -0.08 -0.39
N TYR A 49 -5.10 0.96 0.23
CA TYR A 49 -5.82 2.18 0.55
C TYR A 49 -5.18 3.35 -0.17
N GLU A 50 -5.98 4.12 -0.89
CA GLU A 50 -5.53 5.32 -1.57
C GLU A 50 -6.13 6.55 -0.90
N GLY A 51 -5.28 7.41 -0.35
CA GLY A 51 -5.62 8.72 0.19
C GLY A 51 -5.11 9.84 -0.70
N LYS A 52 -5.42 11.09 -0.33
CA LYS A 52 -5.03 12.26 -1.13
C LYS A 52 -3.51 12.39 -1.33
N ASN A 53 -2.71 12.05 -0.31
CA ASN A 53 -1.25 12.25 -0.31
C ASN A 53 -0.49 10.98 0.13
N PHE A 54 -1.14 9.83 0.14
CA PHE A 54 -0.50 8.57 0.53
C PHE A 54 -1.16 7.38 -0.13
N THR A 55 -0.40 6.32 -0.27
CA THR A 55 -0.88 4.98 -0.56
C THR A 55 -0.45 4.07 0.58
N SER A 56 -1.35 3.25 1.09
CA SER A 56 -1.04 2.28 2.14
C SER A 56 -1.39 0.88 1.66
N LEU A 57 -0.50 -0.06 1.91
CA LEU A 57 -0.70 -1.49 1.71
C LEU A 57 -0.66 -2.18 3.05
N GLU A 58 -1.73 -2.84 3.41
CA GLU A 58 -1.82 -3.66 4.61
C GLU A 58 -1.88 -5.14 4.23
N LEU A 59 -0.94 -5.92 4.76
CA LEU A 59 -0.88 -7.36 4.59
C LEU A 59 -1.29 -8.04 5.89
N TYR A 60 -2.15 -9.05 5.74
CA TYR A 60 -2.66 -9.82 6.87
C TYR A 60 -2.27 -11.29 6.75
N SER A 61 -2.00 -11.92 7.88
CA SER A 61 -1.84 -13.37 7.96
C SER A 61 -2.59 -13.87 9.20
N ALA A 62 -3.43 -14.89 9.02
CA ALA A 62 -4.28 -15.45 10.09
C ALA A 62 -5.05 -14.35 10.88
N SER A 63 -5.65 -13.40 10.17
CA SER A 63 -6.40 -12.26 10.74
C SER A 63 -5.58 -11.27 11.56
N LYS A 64 -4.25 -11.36 11.54
CA LYS A 64 -3.35 -10.40 12.19
C LYS A 64 -2.66 -9.54 11.14
N ALA A 65 -2.54 -8.25 11.39
CA ALA A 65 -1.74 -7.36 10.56
C ALA A 65 -0.27 -7.81 10.63
N LEU A 66 0.26 -8.24 9.49
CA LEU A 66 1.65 -8.68 9.35
C LEU A 66 2.56 -7.50 9.01
N LEU A 67 2.07 -6.62 8.13
CA LEU A 67 2.84 -5.50 7.63
C LEU A 67 1.88 -4.39 7.20
N GLU A 68 2.15 -3.19 7.70
CA GLU A 68 1.58 -1.95 7.19
C GLU A 68 2.67 -1.17 6.46
N LEU A 69 2.44 -0.89 5.20
CA LEU A 69 3.36 -0.16 4.34
C LEU A 69 2.66 1.09 3.84
N LYS A 70 3.25 2.26 4.12
CA LYS A 70 2.69 3.55 3.72
C LYS A 70 3.70 4.33 2.89
N ILE A 71 3.28 4.74 1.71
CA ILE A 71 4.09 5.48 0.74
C ILE A 71 3.61 6.92 0.70
N MET A 72 4.54 7.81 0.92
CA MET A 72 4.42 9.27 0.81
C MET A 72 5.72 9.79 0.17
N ASP A 73 6.27 10.92 0.65
CA ASP A 73 7.64 11.36 0.32
C ASP A 73 8.69 10.35 0.82
N LYS A 74 8.33 9.60 1.86
CA LYS A 74 9.10 8.48 2.43
C LYS A 74 8.26 7.20 2.38
N ILE A 75 8.91 6.07 2.59
CA ILE A 75 8.25 4.78 2.78
C ILE A 75 8.31 4.43 4.25
N CYS A 76 7.13 4.22 4.85
CA CYS A 76 7.01 3.80 6.23
C CYS A 76 6.56 2.33 6.30
N ILE A 77 7.21 1.54 7.13
CA ILE A 77 6.86 0.15 7.42
C ILE A 77 6.60 0.02 8.92
N ASN A 78 5.40 -0.41 9.29
CA ASN A 78 4.95 -0.53 10.67
C ASN A 78 5.25 0.73 11.51
N GLY A 79 5.04 1.92 10.92
CA GLY A 79 5.26 3.21 11.57
C GLY A 79 6.69 3.77 11.49
N VAL A 80 7.69 2.98 11.07
CA VAL A 80 9.08 3.45 10.91
C VAL A 80 9.32 3.88 9.47
N CYS A 81 9.77 5.13 9.26
CA CYS A 81 9.88 5.76 7.95
C CYS A 81 11.32 5.88 7.47
N TYR A 82 11.54 5.60 6.19
CA TYR A 82 12.83 5.60 5.52
C TYR A 82 12.77 6.43 4.24
N ALA A 83 13.91 6.98 3.80
CA ALA A 83 14.04 7.49 2.44
C ALA A 83 13.80 6.35 1.43
N LYS A 84 13.17 6.64 0.28
CA LYS A 84 12.75 5.62 -0.70
C LYS A 84 13.91 4.73 -1.17
N THR A 85 15.05 5.32 -1.55
CA THR A 85 16.25 4.57 -1.95
C THR A 85 16.79 3.68 -0.84
N PHE A 86 16.83 4.18 0.39
CA PHE A 86 17.30 3.39 1.54
C PHE A 86 16.34 2.21 1.83
N PHE A 87 15.03 2.46 1.73
CA PHE A 87 14.04 1.40 1.87
C PHE A 87 14.24 0.32 0.80
N ASN A 88 14.37 0.71 -0.48
CA ASN A 88 14.56 -0.21 -1.58
C ASN A 88 15.80 -1.09 -1.37
N LYS A 89 16.93 -0.49 -1.00
CA LYS A 89 18.16 -1.23 -0.70
C LYS A 89 17.99 -2.21 0.45
N ARG A 90 17.32 -1.81 1.52
CA ARG A 90 17.11 -2.65 2.71
C ARG A 90 16.10 -3.77 2.48
N PHE A 91 14.99 -3.49 1.80
CA PHE A 91 13.88 -4.42 1.65
C PHE A 91 14.06 -5.37 0.46
N PHE A 92 14.56 -4.85 -0.67
CA PHE A 92 14.80 -5.64 -1.89
C PHE A 92 16.26 -6.07 -2.04
N ASN A 93 17.15 -5.63 -1.18
CA ASN A 93 18.61 -5.81 -1.29
C ASN A 93 19.22 -5.20 -2.57
N ASN A 94 18.52 -4.27 -3.21
CA ASN A 94 18.92 -3.58 -4.43
C ASN A 94 18.59 -2.09 -4.39
N GLU A 95 19.41 -1.27 -5.01
CA GLU A 95 19.19 0.18 -5.17
C GLU A 95 18.28 0.44 -6.38
N TYR A 96 17.00 0.10 -6.23
CA TYR A 96 16.01 0.45 -7.24
C TYR A 96 15.70 1.94 -7.21
N TYR A 97 15.10 2.46 -8.31
CA TYR A 97 14.67 3.85 -8.39
C TYR A 97 13.61 4.17 -7.32
N ASP A 98 13.49 5.45 -6.95
CA ASP A 98 12.69 5.90 -5.82
C ASP A 98 11.24 5.41 -5.83
N ASP A 99 10.58 5.49 -6.98
CA ASP A 99 9.17 5.13 -7.11
C ASP A 99 8.92 3.64 -7.41
N PHE A 100 9.97 2.79 -7.32
CA PHE A 100 9.88 1.38 -7.63
C PHE A 100 8.76 0.65 -6.87
N LEU A 101 8.71 0.82 -5.55
CA LEU A 101 7.67 0.21 -4.72
C LEU A 101 6.29 0.78 -5.04
N GLN A 102 6.21 2.07 -5.34
CA GLN A 102 4.97 2.71 -5.72
C GLN A 102 4.43 2.16 -7.04
N ASP A 103 5.30 1.95 -8.04
CA ASP A 103 4.92 1.33 -9.30
C ASP A 103 4.43 -0.10 -9.12
N LEU A 104 5.10 -0.89 -8.26
CA LEU A 104 4.63 -2.24 -7.91
C LEU A 104 3.23 -2.21 -7.31
N ILE A 105 2.98 -1.38 -6.30
CA ILE A 105 1.69 -1.30 -5.59
C ILE A 105 0.57 -0.81 -6.51
N TYR A 106 0.86 0.17 -7.37
CA TYR A 106 -0.10 0.64 -8.38
C TYR A 106 -0.23 -0.29 -9.59
N LYS A 107 0.46 -1.43 -9.57
CA LYS A 107 0.43 -2.41 -10.66
C LYS A 107 0.83 -1.79 -11.99
N LYS A 108 1.79 -0.86 -11.97
CA LYS A 108 2.38 -0.24 -13.15
C LYS A 108 3.58 -1.05 -13.64
N PRO A 109 3.89 -0.98 -14.93
CA PRO A 109 5.13 -1.54 -15.44
C PRO A 109 6.34 -0.90 -14.76
N ILE A 110 7.27 -1.72 -14.27
CA ILE A 110 8.53 -1.29 -13.67
C ILE A 110 9.59 -1.04 -14.75
N PHE A 111 10.65 -0.30 -14.41
CA PHE A 111 11.76 0.04 -15.32
C PHE A 111 11.28 0.53 -16.69
N TYR A 112 10.32 1.46 -16.69
CA TYR A 112 9.72 2.03 -17.90
C TYR A 112 9.13 1.00 -18.88
N GLY A 113 8.66 -0.13 -18.37
CA GLY A 113 8.06 -1.19 -19.18
C GLY A 113 9.06 -2.11 -19.88
N LYS A 114 10.33 -2.16 -19.41
CA LYS A 114 11.35 -3.05 -19.96
C LYS A 114 10.86 -4.50 -19.98
N ASN A 115 10.95 -5.14 -21.14
CA ASN A 115 10.53 -6.53 -21.39
C ASN A 115 9.07 -6.84 -21.02
N LYS A 116 8.20 -5.83 -21.07
CA LYS A 116 6.76 -5.99 -20.84
C LYS A 116 6.13 -6.84 -21.92
N GLN A 117 5.39 -7.86 -21.53
CA GLN A 117 4.57 -8.70 -22.40
C GLN A 117 3.11 -8.62 -21.94
N ILE A 118 2.21 -8.34 -22.87
CA ILE A 118 0.76 -8.27 -22.59
C ILE A 118 0.22 -9.69 -22.50
N THR A 119 -0.61 -9.94 -21.51
CA THR A 119 -1.34 -11.20 -21.30
C THR A 119 -2.85 -10.97 -21.41
N SER A 120 -3.64 -12.02 -21.34
CA SER A 120 -5.10 -11.92 -21.39
C SER A 120 -5.73 -11.15 -20.22
N CYS A 121 -5.05 -11.04 -19.07
CA CYS A 121 -5.56 -10.39 -17.86
C CYS A 121 -4.67 -9.23 -17.38
N GLY A 122 -3.60 -8.88 -18.14
CA GLY A 122 -2.72 -7.79 -17.74
C GLY A 122 -1.38 -7.83 -18.45
N PHE A 123 -0.30 -8.04 -17.68
CA PHE A 123 1.05 -8.13 -18.25
C PHE A 123 2.03 -8.90 -17.36
N THR A 124 3.13 -9.33 -17.98
CA THR A 124 4.31 -9.85 -17.27
C THR A 124 5.55 -9.06 -17.65
N GLN A 125 6.54 -9.04 -16.78
CA GLN A 125 7.90 -8.53 -17.03
C GLN A 125 8.92 -9.52 -16.47
N ASN A 126 9.90 -9.87 -17.28
CA ASN A 126 11.07 -10.66 -16.85
C ASN A 126 12.32 -9.81 -17.09
N ILE A 127 12.98 -9.38 -16.02
CA ILE A 127 14.08 -8.42 -16.08
C ILE A 127 15.30 -9.00 -15.38
N ILE A 128 16.23 -9.48 -16.20
CA ILE A 128 17.48 -10.06 -15.73
C ILE A 128 18.61 -9.03 -15.84
N SER A 129 19.37 -8.90 -14.79
CA SER A 129 20.55 -8.03 -14.67
C SER A 129 21.64 -8.75 -13.89
N LYS A 130 22.84 -8.15 -13.80
CA LYS A 130 23.93 -8.69 -12.98
C LYS A 130 23.55 -8.84 -11.50
N ASN A 131 22.69 -7.94 -11.00
CA ASN A 131 22.38 -7.79 -9.57
C ASN A 131 20.99 -8.27 -9.18
N TYR A 132 20.12 -8.60 -10.14
CA TYR A 132 18.74 -9.02 -9.87
C TYR A 132 18.16 -9.87 -11.01
N ASP A 133 17.26 -10.75 -10.65
CA ASP A 133 16.45 -11.58 -11.54
C ASP A 133 14.97 -11.42 -11.13
N ILE A 134 14.30 -10.46 -11.77
CA ILE A 134 12.96 -10.05 -11.43
C ILE A 134 11.95 -10.72 -12.34
N PHE A 135 10.98 -11.39 -11.75
CA PHE A 135 9.71 -11.73 -12.40
C PHE A 135 8.59 -10.94 -11.77
N TYR A 136 7.87 -10.18 -12.58
CA TYR A 136 6.75 -9.35 -12.17
C TYR A 136 5.54 -9.62 -13.05
N GLU A 137 4.41 -9.92 -12.43
CA GLU A 137 3.15 -10.21 -13.10
C GLU A 137 2.03 -9.40 -12.48
N VAL A 138 1.18 -8.85 -13.32
CA VAL A 138 -0.09 -8.22 -12.97
C VAL A 138 -1.18 -8.92 -13.75
N CYS A 139 -2.18 -9.43 -13.05
CA CYS A 139 -3.36 -10.05 -13.64
C CYS A 139 -4.61 -9.53 -12.91
N ASP A 140 -5.42 -8.73 -13.57
CA ASP A 140 -6.57 -8.02 -13.00
C ASP A 140 -6.21 -7.21 -11.75
N LYS A 141 -6.74 -7.64 -10.59
CA LYS A 141 -6.45 -7.00 -9.30
C LYS A 141 -5.25 -7.58 -8.57
N ASN A 142 -4.71 -8.69 -9.05
CA ASN A 142 -3.66 -9.45 -8.39
C ASN A 142 -2.27 -9.01 -8.86
N MET A 143 -1.28 -9.22 -8.01
CA MET A 143 0.11 -8.89 -8.29
C MET A 143 1.03 -9.99 -7.76
N SER A 144 2.01 -10.38 -8.56
CA SER A 144 3.11 -11.26 -8.16
C SER A 144 4.44 -10.62 -8.52
N PHE A 145 5.30 -10.49 -7.53
CA PHE A 145 6.68 -10.00 -7.70
C PHE A 145 7.65 -10.96 -7.03
N SER A 146 8.70 -11.34 -7.73
CA SER A 146 9.84 -12.06 -7.17
C SER A 146 11.15 -11.47 -7.65
N ASP A 147 12.10 -11.36 -6.74
CA ASP A 147 13.50 -11.02 -6.99
C ASP A 147 14.37 -12.12 -6.37
N LYS A 148 15.31 -12.65 -7.14
CA LYS A 148 16.21 -13.73 -6.73
C LYS A 148 17.64 -13.24 -6.56
#